data_40df812cd97e33c572cd0f1c56c700e6
#
_entry.id   40df812cd97e33c572cd0f1c56c700e6
#
_cell.length_a   1.000
_cell.length_b   1.000
_cell.length_c   1.000
_cell.angle_alpha   90.00
_cell.angle_beta   90.00
_cell.angle_gamma   90.00
#
_symmetry.space_group_name_H-M   'P 1'
#
loop_
_entity.id
_entity.type
_entity.pdbx_description
1 polymer ?
#
loop_
_entity_poly.entity_id
_entity_poly.type
_entity_poly.pdbx_seq_one_letter_code
_entity_poly.pdbx_strand_id
1 'polypeptide(L)'
;MFTRKFYLISLIFLTFVIKLNAQYEEYPFRIFGYFQVSFVQQLYKESADKKSFSLQQMNLFLQHDLSENWSAFAGLEFINNYNSGKSWGDFSLSEVWVKYYLSKRLNLKLGLQIPAFNHLNEISNKTPLLPYIVRPLAYESSFAEFMNLDDFIPRRAFVQVYGFLPIDETKIDYSVYLGNSPNISTKATKAGQSGTDTSNVFLVGGRLGLRYEDVKIGFSATYDELNKINDFDAHFMNTEKLTVKNVPRFRIGHDILMDFKKFSFSAEYIKVLYNTDNVVDLDKQFFYATIGYRVSEDLFTYFSLYSTQENYNFSIPELNNYNTEVSVTIPNVGFSYDINDRIKLKGQFARVDIDVKNMVMESVLTFYYAAAISVFF
;
A
#
# COMPACT_ATOMS: atom_id res chain seq x y z
N MET A 1 4.37 43.83 -12.31
CA MET A 1 5.63 43.05 -12.34
C MET A 1 5.42 41.55 -12.35
N PHE A 2 4.31 41.04 -11.84
CA PHE A 2 3.95 39.60 -11.82
C PHE A 2 3.60 39.00 -13.19
N THR A 3 2.94 39.72 -14.07
CA THR A 3 2.47 39.23 -15.39
C THR A 3 3.61 38.88 -16.34
N ARG A 4 4.73 39.60 -16.36
CA ARG A 4 5.88 39.31 -17.25
C ARG A 4 6.60 38.02 -16.89
N LYS A 5 6.65 37.63 -15.61
CA LYS A 5 7.27 36.37 -15.17
C LYS A 5 6.43 35.16 -15.55
N PHE A 6 5.10 35.31 -15.56
CA PHE A 6 4.19 34.25 -15.95
C PHE A 6 4.31 33.90 -17.44
N TYR A 7 4.39 34.92 -18.30
CA TYR A 7 4.63 34.71 -19.74
C TYR A 7 5.96 34.06 -20.05
N LEU A 8 7.01 34.38 -19.28
CA LEU A 8 8.33 33.77 -19.48
C LEU A 8 8.32 32.29 -19.10
N ILE A 9 7.66 31.93 -18.02
CA ILE A 9 7.51 30.52 -17.58
C ILE A 9 6.66 29.75 -18.58
N SER A 10 5.56 30.32 -19.06
CA SER A 10 4.71 29.69 -20.08
C SER A 10 5.46 29.54 -21.40
N LEU A 11 6.30 30.51 -21.79
CA LEU A 11 7.10 30.42 -23.00
C LEU A 11 8.20 29.35 -22.89
N ILE A 12 8.85 29.23 -21.74
CA ILE A 12 9.84 28.18 -21.46
C ILE A 12 9.16 26.81 -21.51
N PHE A 13 7.96 26.68 -20.91
CA PHE A 13 7.20 25.43 -20.94
C PHE A 13 6.77 25.05 -22.36
N LEU A 14 6.34 26.03 -23.15
CA LEU A 14 5.96 25.84 -24.56
C LEU A 14 7.15 25.42 -25.44
N THR A 15 8.33 26.05 -25.23
CA THR A 15 9.56 25.69 -25.96
C THR A 15 10.09 24.31 -25.56
N PHE A 16 9.86 23.87 -24.31
CA PHE A 16 10.19 22.52 -23.87
C PHE A 16 9.29 21.48 -24.54
N VAL A 17 7.98 21.74 -24.64
CA VAL A 17 7.02 20.87 -25.33
C VAL A 17 7.32 20.76 -26.82
N ILE A 18 7.73 21.86 -27.47
CA ILE A 18 8.06 21.86 -28.92
C ILE A 18 9.36 21.08 -29.16
N LYS A 19 10.37 21.18 -28.28
CA LYS A 19 11.61 20.41 -28.43
C LYS A 19 11.41 18.90 -28.14
N LEU A 20 10.47 18.53 -27.28
CA LEU A 20 10.11 17.13 -27.07
C LEU A 20 9.56 16.45 -28.32
N ASN A 21 8.88 17.19 -29.21
CA ASN A 21 8.36 16.64 -30.45
C ASN A 21 9.41 16.43 -31.56
N ALA A 22 10.61 16.98 -31.39
CA ALA A 22 11.66 16.93 -32.44
C ALA A 22 12.65 15.75 -32.27
N GLN A 23 12.58 14.98 -31.20
CA GLN A 23 13.44 13.80 -30.96
C GLN A 23 12.68 12.45 -31.10
N TYR A 24 11.64 12.37 -31.92
CA TYR A 24 10.47 11.53 -31.70
C TYR A 24 10.39 10.26 -32.55
N GLU A 25 11.40 9.57 -32.93
CA GLU A 25 11.18 8.34 -33.70
C GLU A 25 11.64 7.02 -33.12
N GLU A 26 12.48 6.99 -32.09
CA GLU A 26 12.98 5.70 -31.57
C GLU A 26 12.35 5.22 -30.26
N TYR A 27 11.92 6.14 -29.36
CA TYR A 27 11.48 5.72 -28.01
C TYR A 27 10.17 6.41 -27.61
N PRO A 28 9.05 5.71 -27.61
CA PRO A 28 7.74 6.32 -27.36
C PRO A 28 7.57 6.81 -25.92
N PHE A 29 7.05 8.03 -25.79
CA PHE A 29 6.54 8.54 -24.53
C PHE A 29 5.09 8.08 -24.35
N ARG A 30 4.78 7.46 -23.20
CA ARG A 30 3.46 6.90 -22.89
C ARG A 30 2.85 7.64 -21.72
N ILE A 31 1.60 8.06 -21.88
CA ILE A 31 0.77 8.59 -20.80
C ILE A 31 -0.42 7.64 -20.67
N PHE A 32 -0.64 7.15 -19.46
CA PHE A 32 -1.77 6.28 -19.17
C PHE A 32 -2.17 6.44 -17.70
N GLY A 33 -3.35 5.98 -17.37
CA GLY A 33 -3.81 6.12 -16.00
C GLY A 33 -5.13 5.42 -15.74
N TYR A 34 -5.63 5.64 -14.56
CA TYR A 34 -6.94 5.16 -14.14
C TYR A 34 -7.48 6.02 -12.99
N PHE A 35 -8.79 5.94 -12.81
CA PHE A 35 -9.43 6.43 -11.60
C PHE A 35 -10.55 5.49 -11.16
N GLN A 36 -10.93 5.58 -9.90
CA GLN A 36 -12.07 4.87 -9.32
C GLN A 36 -12.93 5.84 -8.53
N VAL A 37 -14.21 5.88 -8.89
CA VAL A 37 -15.25 6.55 -8.10
C VAL A 37 -16.02 5.49 -7.34
N SER A 38 -16.26 5.72 -6.07
CA SER A 38 -17.01 4.80 -5.22
C SER A 38 -18.13 5.48 -4.46
N PHE A 39 -19.16 4.71 -4.17
CA PHE A 39 -20.17 4.99 -3.16
C PHE A 39 -19.99 3.98 -2.03
N VAL A 40 -19.95 4.46 -0.79
CA VAL A 40 -19.85 3.63 0.40
C VAL A 40 -20.94 3.98 1.37
N GLN A 41 -21.61 2.98 1.90
CA GLN A 41 -22.53 3.08 3.04
C GLN A 41 -22.00 2.23 4.19
N GLN A 42 -21.85 2.85 5.35
CA GLN A 42 -21.42 2.22 6.59
C GLN A 42 -22.61 2.20 7.55
N LEU A 43 -23.00 1.03 8.01
CA LEU A 43 -24.04 0.83 8.99
C LEU A 43 -23.41 0.47 10.33
N TYR A 44 -23.54 1.35 11.29
CA TYR A 44 -23.04 1.16 12.65
C TYR A 44 -24.13 0.61 13.54
N LYS A 45 -23.81 -0.31 14.44
CA LYS A 45 -24.76 -0.88 15.38
C LYS A 45 -25.29 0.15 16.39
N GLU A 46 -24.45 1.11 16.78
CA GLU A 46 -24.70 2.03 17.91
C GLU A 46 -24.56 3.51 17.59
N SER A 47 -24.28 3.85 16.33
CA SER A 47 -24.15 5.23 15.87
C SER A 47 -24.87 5.47 14.57
N ALA A 48 -24.94 6.74 14.14
CA ALA A 48 -25.61 7.10 12.89
C ALA A 48 -24.88 6.54 11.66
N ASP A 49 -25.64 6.02 10.71
CA ASP A 49 -25.12 5.54 9.43
C ASP A 49 -24.40 6.65 8.66
N LYS A 50 -23.31 6.27 8.01
CA LYS A 50 -22.55 7.16 7.13
C LYS A 50 -22.71 6.73 5.67
N LYS A 51 -22.88 7.71 4.78
CA LYS A 51 -22.97 7.51 3.33
C LYS A 51 -22.09 8.53 2.63
N SER A 52 -21.31 8.11 1.67
CA SER A 52 -20.42 9.01 0.95
C SER A 52 -20.14 8.56 -0.47
N PHE A 53 -20.09 9.51 -1.40
CA PHE A 53 -19.41 9.35 -2.68
C PHE A 53 -17.98 9.84 -2.54
N SER A 54 -17.06 9.16 -3.20
CA SER A 54 -15.65 9.58 -3.23
C SER A 54 -15.00 9.26 -4.56
N LEU A 55 -14.06 10.10 -4.98
CA LEU A 55 -13.02 9.74 -5.94
C LEU A 55 -11.96 8.98 -5.16
N GLN A 56 -12.10 7.68 -5.02
CA GLN A 56 -11.26 6.88 -4.12
C GLN A 56 -9.79 6.94 -4.49
N GLN A 57 -9.48 6.94 -5.78
CA GLN A 57 -8.12 7.03 -6.29
C GLN A 57 -8.11 7.47 -7.75
N MET A 58 -7.12 8.28 -8.11
CA MET A 58 -6.77 8.58 -9.50
C MET A 58 -5.26 8.55 -9.63
N ASN A 59 -4.75 7.84 -10.64
CA ASN A 59 -3.34 7.79 -10.95
C ASN A 59 -3.08 8.20 -12.39
N LEU A 60 -2.04 9.00 -12.59
CA LEU A 60 -1.50 9.36 -13.89
C LEU A 60 -0.06 8.88 -13.96
N PHE A 61 0.27 8.13 -14.99
CA PHE A 61 1.60 7.58 -15.22
C PHE A 61 2.23 8.15 -16.48
N LEU A 62 3.49 8.48 -16.34
CA LEU A 62 4.36 8.93 -17.41
C LEU A 62 5.50 7.93 -17.53
N GLN A 63 5.64 7.32 -18.70
CA GLN A 63 6.71 6.38 -19.00
C GLN A 63 7.42 6.79 -20.28
N HIS A 64 8.74 6.78 -20.25
CA HIS A 64 9.57 7.06 -21.40
C HIS A 64 10.75 6.09 -21.46
N ASP A 65 10.91 5.46 -22.61
CA ASP A 65 12.08 4.64 -22.90
C ASP A 65 13.19 5.59 -23.40
N LEU A 66 14.24 5.73 -22.58
CA LEU A 66 15.36 6.66 -22.85
C LEU A 66 16.38 6.06 -23.83
N SER A 67 16.46 4.75 -23.87
CA SER A 67 17.25 3.94 -24.81
C SER A 67 16.78 2.48 -24.74
N GLU A 68 17.39 1.58 -25.52
CA GLU A 68 17.07 0.14 -25.49
C GLU A 68 17.12 -0.47 -24.08
N ASN A 69 18.03 0.02 -23.23
CA ASN A 69 18.26 -0.52 -21.89
C ASN A 69 17.77 0.38 -20.75
N TRP A 70 17.41 1.62 -21.03
CA TRP A 70 16.98 2.58 -20.01
C TRP A 70 15.54 3.02 -20.20
N SER A 71 14.77 2.98 -19.13
CA SER A 71 13.43 3.57 -19.08
C SER A 71 13.25 4.41 -17.84
N ALA A 72 12.49 5.50 -17.97
CA ALA A 72 12.08 6.37 -16.88
C ALA A 72 10.58 6.26 -16.63
N PHE A 73 10.18 6.44 -15.40
CA PHE A 73 8.78 6.38 -14.99
C PHE A 73 8.49 7.42 -13.91
N ALA A 74 7.34 8.06 -13.99
CA ALA A 74 6.79 8.88 -12.94
C ALA A 74 5.31 8.54 -12.73
N GLY A 75 4.93 8.30 -11.49
CA GLY A 75 3.56 8.03 -11.07
C GLY A 75 3.05 9.15 -10.16
N LEU A 76 1.96 9.77 -10.56
CA LEU A 76 1.25 10.79 -9.81
C LEU A 76 -0.02 10.18 -9.27
N GLU A 77 -0.28 10.35 -7.99
CA GLU A 77 -1.44 9.81 -7.30
C GLU A 77 -2.27 10.94 -6.70
N PHE A 78 -3.56 10.90 -7.00
CA PHE A 78 -4.56 11.76 -6.39
C PHE A 78 -5.42 10.87 -5.49
N ILE A 79 -5.35 11.13 -4.20
CA ILE A 79 -6.20 10.45 -3.22
C ILE A 79 -7.24 11.44 -2.78
N ASN A 80 -8.49 11.04 -2.92
CA ASN A 80 -9.56 11.88 -2.46
C ASN A 80 -9.79 11.70 -0.97
N ASN A 81 -9.37 12.72 -0.25
CA ASN A 81 -9.98 13.01 1.02
C ASN A 81 -10.57 14.42 0.90
N TYR A 82 -11.88 14.53 0.74
CA TYR A 82 -12.54 15.82 0.91
C TYR A 82 -12.25 16.30 2.32
N ASN A 83 -11.50 17.37 2.41
CA ASN A 83 -11.24 18.07 3.65
C ASN A 83 -11.88 19.44 3.50
N SER A 84 -12.82 19.77 4.40
CA SER A 84 -13.53 21.06 4.40
C SER A 84 -12.59 22.28 4.42
N GLY A 85 -11.36 22.14 4.90
CA GLY A 85 -10.34 23.21 4.90
C GLY A 85 -9.49 23.27 3.63
N LYS A 86 -9.36 22.16 2.86
CA LYS A 86 -8.52 22.05 1.67
C LYS A 86 -9.28 21.81 0.36
N SER A 87 -10.61 21.66 0.42
CA SER A 87 -11.50 21.31 -0.70
C SER A 87 -11.29 19.89 -1.19
N TRP A 88 -10.72 19.67 -2.37
CA TRP A 88 -10.56 18.35 -2.97
C TRP A 88 -9.13 17.85 -2.91
N GLY A 89 -8.98 16.66 -2.32
CA GLY A 89 -7.91 15.71 -2.48
C GLY A 89 -6.49 16.16 -2.09
N ASP A 90 -5.66 15.17 -1.86
CA ASP A 90 -4.22 15.31 -1.75
C ASP A 90 -3.56 14.77 -3.02
N PHE A 91 -2.53 15.49 -3.48
CA PHE A 91 -1.68 15.09 -4.59
C PHE A 91 -0.36 14.56 -4.04
N SER A 92 0.03 13.38 -4.48
CA SER A 92 1.31 12.78 -4.08
C SER A 92 2.08 12.21 -5.26
N LEU A 93 3.40 12.20 -5.12
CA LEU A 93 4.30 11.50 -5.99
C LEU A 93 4.37 10.04 -5.51
N SER A 94 3.76 9.12 -6.25
CA SER A 94 3.73 7.72 -5.86
C SER A 94 5.06 7.02 -6.13
N GLU A 95 5.61 7.19 -7.33
CA GLU A 95 6.88 6.63 -7.77
C GLU A 95 7.57 7.55 -8.77
N VAL A 96 8.90 7.67 -8.69
CA VAL A 96 9.74 8.26 -9.75
C VAL A 96 11.05 7.51 -9.79
N TRP A 97 11.29 6.80 -10.87
CA TRP A 97 12.49 5.98 -10.99
C TRP A 97 12.99 5.87 -12.42
N VAL A 98 14.26 5.53 -12.56
CA VAL A 98 14.87 5.04 -13.78
C VAL A 98 15.21 3.57 -13.61
N LYS A 99 14.99 2.80 -14.67
CA LYS A 99 15.31 1.38 -14.72
C LYS A 99 16.36 1.13 -15.78
N TYR A 100 17.37 0.35 -15.42
CA TYR A 100 18.36 -0.21 -16.34
C TYR A 100 18.10 -1.70 -16.52
N TYR A 101 17.87 -2.10 -17.76
CA TYR A 101 17.66 -3.48 -18.15
C TYR A 101 18.98 -4.08 -18.64
N LEU A 102 19.60 -4.91 -17.85
CA LEU A 102 20.80 -5.63 -18.24
C LEU A 102 20.48 -6.97 -18.92
N SER A 103 19.54 -7.72 -18.34
CA SER A 103 19.06 -9.00 -18.84
C SER A 103 17.76 -9.42 -18.15
N LYS A 104 17.13 -10.50 -18.61
CA LYS A 104 16.00 -11.10 -17.88
C LYS A 104 16.37 -11.50 -16.44
N ARG A 105 17.65 -11.82 -16.22
CA ARG A 105 18.16 -12.27 -14.91
C ARG A 105 18.53 -11.14 -13.97
N LEU A 106 18.86 -9.96 -14.49
CA LEU A 106 19.35 -8.84 -13.68
C LEU A 106 18.85 -7.51 -14.23
N ASN A 107 18.18 -6.76 -13.38
CA ASN A 107 17.71 -5.41 -13.62
C ASN A 107 18.01 -4.52 -12.41
N LEU A 108 18.26 -3.26 -12.66
CA LEU A 108 18.46 -2.23 -11.63
C LEU A 108 17.39 -1.17 -11.76
N LYS A 109 16.78 -0.78 -10.65
CA LYS A 109 15.81 0.33 -10.55
C LYS A 109 16.31 1.33 -9.50
N LEU A 110 16.41 2.60 -9.88
CA LEU A 110 16.91 3.69 -9.05
C LEU A 110 15.89 4.82 -8.99
N GLY A 111 15.60 5.30 -7.79
CA GLY A 111 14.64 6.38 -7.53
C GLY A 111 13.55 5.95 -6.57
N LEU A 112 12.61 6.86 -6.30
CA LEU A 112 11.49 6.62 -5.40
C LEU A 112 10.58 5.53 -5.97
N GLN A 113 10.42 4.43 -5.27
CA GLN A 113 9.65 3.27 -5.71
C GLN A 113 9.01 2.52 -4.54
N ILE A 114 7.95 1.79 -4.84
CA ILE A 114 7.36 0.82 -3.91
C ILE A 114 8.22 -0.45 -3.98
N PRO A 115 8.74 -0.94 -2.85
CA PRO A 115 9.60 -2.12 -2.84
C PRO A 115 8.80 -3.41 -3.07
N ALA A 116 9.45 -4.42 -3.66
CA ALA A 116 8.88 -5.75 -3.81
C ALA A 116 8.82 -6.46 -2.44
N PHE A 117 7.64 -6.48 -1.84
CA PHE A 117 7.35 -7.16 -0.58
C PHE A 117 5.98 -7.83 -0.68
N ASN A 118 5.93 -9.14 -0.58
CA ASN A 118 4.77 -9.95 -0.92
C ASN A 118 4.21 -9.63 -2.33
N HIS A 119 3.06 -10.19 -2.67
CA HIS A 119 2.50 -10.03 -4.00
C HIS A 119 1.80 -8.67 -4.19
N LEU A 120 1.02 -8.23 -3.19
CA LEU A 120 0.18 -7.05 -3.35
C LEU A 120 0.90 -5.72 -3.16
N ASN A 121 2.08 -5.68 -2.53
CA ASN A 121 2.69 -4.40 -2.18
C ASN A 121 2.92 -3.49 -3.39
N GLU A 122 3.49 -4.00 -4.48
CA GLU A 122 3.76 -3.19 -5.69
C GLU A 122 2.50 -2.74 -6.42
N ILE A 123 1.36 -3.41 -6.18
CA ILE A 123 0.07 -3.07 -6.81
C ILE A 123 -0.95 -2.51 -5.83
N SER A 124 -0.62 -2.38 -4.56
CA SER A 124 -1.53 -1.94 -3.50
C SER A 124 -2.15 -0.57 -3.78
N ASN A 125 -1.37 0.36 -4.33
CA ASN A 125 -1.85 1.68 -4.71
C ASN A 125 -2.59 1.69 -6.06
N LYS A 126 -2.88 0.52 -6.63
CA LYS A 126 -3.56 0.37 -7.94
C LYS A 126 -4.95 -0.24 -7.75
N THR A 127 -5.72 0.30 -6.79
CA THR A 127 -7.07 -0.18 -6.44
C THR A 127 -7.98 -0.40 -7.65
N PRO A 128 -8.00 0.47 -8.68
CA PRO A 128 -8.80 0.23 -9.87
C PRO A 128 -8.51 -1.08 -10.59
N LEU A 129 -7.27 -1.59 -10.53
CA LEU A 129 -6.88 -2.87 -11.15
C LEU A 129 -7.34 -4.08 -10.33
N LEU A 130 -7.47 -3.92 -9.01
CA LEU A 130 -7.87 -5.01 -8.12
C LEU A 130 -9.38 -5.22 -8.18
N PRO A 131 -9.89 -6.43 -7.89
CA PRO A 131 -11.32 -6.68 -7.84
C PRO A 131 -12.02 -6.01 -6.65
N TYR A 132 -11.26 -5.59 -5.66
CA TYR A 132 -11.74 -5.02 -4.40
C TYR A 132 -12.09 -3.52 -4.52
N ILE A 133 -13.01 -3.05 -3.66
CA ILE A 133 -13.22 -1.64 -3.36
C ILE A 133 -12.49 -1.32 -2.05
N VAL A 134 -12.74 -2.09 -1.00
CA VAL A 134 -11.97 -2.10 0.24
C VAL A 134 -10.88 -3.17 0.10
N ARG A 135 -9.63 -2.76 0.16
CA ARG A 135 -8.46 -3.62 0.00
C ARG A 135 -8.17 -4.44 1.26
N PRO A 136 -7.31 -5.47 1.19
CA PRO A 136 -6.76 -6.10 2.38
C PRO A 136 -6.10 -5.07 3.31
N LEU A 137 -6.32 -5.19 4.62
CA LEU A 137 -6.08 -4.14 5.63
C LEU A 137 -4.66 -3.55 5.62
N ALA A 138 -3.61 -4.35 5.43
CA ALA A 138 -2.23 -3.84 5.36
C ALA A 138 -2.01 -2.83 4.21
N TYR A 139 -2.91 -2.82 3.23
CA TYR A 139 -2.88 -1.98 2.03
C TYR A 139 -4.01 -0.94 2.00
N GLU A 140 -4.80 -0.85 3.07
CA GLU A 140 -5.96 0.03 3.17
C GLU A 140 -5.70 1.18 4.14
N SER A 141 -6.07 2.39 3.75
CA SER A 141 -5.91 3.58 4.59
C SER A 141 -7.20 4.01 5.29
N SER A 142 -8.35 3.51 4.85
CA SER A 142 -9.67 3.92 5.38
C SER A 142 -9.88 3.54 6.85
N PHE A 143 -9.12 2.59 7.37
CA PHE A 143 -9.20 2.11 8.76
C PHE A 143 -8.06 2.61 9.65
N ALA A 144 -7.26 3.57 9.19
CA ALA A 144 -6.12 4.12 9.92
C ALA A 144 -6.53 4.83 11.23
N GLU A 145 -7.80 5.17 11.41
CA GLU A 145 -8.32 5.74 12.66
C GLU A 145 -8.32 4.71 13.80
N PHE A 146 -8.44 3.42 13.47
CA PHE A 146 -8.55 2.34 14.46
C PHE A 146 -7.23 1.63 14.72
N MET A 147 -6.32 1.63 13.74
CA MET A 147 -5.09 0.86 13.79
C MET A 147 -4.04 1.50 12.90
N ASN A 148 -2.78 1.52 13.34
CA ASN A 148 -1.68 1.98 12.50
C ASN A 148 -1.28 0.91 11.49
N LEU A 149 -1.88 0.96 10.30
CA LEU A 149 -1.66 0.00 9.21
C LEU A 149 -0.36 0.27 8.44
N ASP A 150 0.25 1.44 8.62
CA ASP A 150 1.44 1.86 7.85
C ASP A 150 2.68 1.02 8.13
N ASP A 151 2.67 0.27 9.21
CA ASP A 151 3.81 -0.51 9.68
C ASP A 151 3.96 -1.88 9.04
N PHE A 152 2.87 -2.44 8.52
CA PHE A 152 2.89 -3.82 7.99
C PHE A 152 3.78 -3.99 6.78
N ILE A 153 3.89 -2.98 5.93
CA ILE A 153 4.59 -3.06 4.66
C ILE A 153 5.66 -1.97 4.52
N PRO A 154 6.78 -2.26 3.84
CA PRO A 154 7.73 -1.21 3.47
C PRO A 154 7.12 -0.35 2.36
N ARG A 155 7.08 0.97 2.58
CA ARG A 155 6.37 1.87 1.67
C ARG A 155 7.25 2.44 0.56
N ARG A 156 8.56 2.65 0.82
CA ARG A 156 9.47 3.33 -0.10
C ARG A 156 10.84 2.67 -0.10
N ALA A 157 11.39 2.49 -1.31
CA ALA A 157 12.77 2.14 -1.56
C ALA A 157 13.36 3.10 -2.59
N PHE A 158 14.67 3.13 -2.72
CA PHE A 158 15.38 4.01 -3.65
C PHE A 158 16.31 3.27 -4.58
N VAL A 159 16.73 2.06 -4.20
CA VAL A 159 17.55 1.17 -5.02
C VAL A 159 16.93 -0.22 -4.98
N GLN A 160 16.75 -0.84 -6.12
CA GLN A 160 16.26 -2.22 -6.20
C GLN A 160 16.98 -2.95 -7.32
N VAL A 161 17.53 -4.13 -6.98
CA VAL A 161 18.05 -5.10 -7.92
C VAL A 161 17.09 -6.27 -7.96
N TYR A 162 16.70 -6.70 -9.16
CA TYR A 162 15.72 -7.77 -9.30
C TYR A 162 15.88 -8.52 -10.62
N GLY A 163 15.33 -9.70 -10.66
CA GLY A 163 15.34 -10.54 -11.86
C GLY A 163 14.64 -11.86 -11.64
N PHE A 164 14.80 -12.77 -12.59
CA PHE A 164 14.34 -14.14 -12.44
C PHE A 164 15.34 -15.13 -13.03
N LEU A 165 15.42 -16.30 -12.39
CA LEU A 165 16.24 -17.43 -12.82
C LEU A 165 15.31 -18.53 -13.33
N PRO A 166 15.30 -18.85 -14.63
CA PRO A 166 14.57 -19.99 -15.15
C PRO A 166 15.33 -21.28 -14.80
N ILE A 167 14.61 -22.26 -14.25
CA ILE A 167 15.09 -23.60 -13.92
C ILE A 167 14.06 -24.57 -14.46
N ASP A 168 14.27 -25.10 -15.64
CA ASP A 168 13.32 -25.93 -16.39
C ASP A 168 11.92 -25.27 -16.48
N GLU A 169 10.89 -25.89 -15.96
CA GLU A 169 9.50 -25.39 -15.92
C GLU A 169 9.28 -24.37 -14.79
N THR A 170 10.24 -24.23 -13.90
CA THR A 170 10.17 -23.37 -12.72
C THR A 170 10.89 -22.04 -12.96
N LYS A 171 10.41 -20.96 -12.34
CA LYS A 171 11.10 -19.66 -12.30
C LYS A 171 11.27 -19.22 -10.86
N ILE A 172 12.48 -18.83 -10.51
CA ILE A 172 12.78 -18.19 -9.22
C ILE A 172 12.85 -16.69 -9.48
N ASP A 173 11.91 -15.92 -8.92
CA ASP A 173 11.98 -14.47 -8.89
C ASP A 173 12.77 -14.03 -7.67
N TYR A 174 13.57 -12.99 -7.80
CA TYR A 174 14.26 -12.39 -6.67
C TYR A 174 14.25 -10.86 -6.77
N SER A 175 14.26 -10.23 -5.61
CA SER A 175 14.41 -8.80 -5.47
C SER A 175 15.15 -8.49 -4.17
N VAL A 176 16.08 -7.53 -4.23
CA VAL A 176 16.74 -6.94 -3.06
C VAL A 176 16.66 -5.43 -3.20
N TYR A 177 16.35 -4.73 -2.11
CA TYR A 177 16.18 -3.28 -2.14
C TYR A 177 16.72 -2.58 -0.90
N LEU A 178 17.05 -1.31 -1.10
CA LEU A 178 17.48 -0.36 -0.08
C LEU A 178 16.61 0.88 -0.10
N GLY A 179 16.37 1.45 1.06
CA GLY A 179 15.61 2.69 1.21
C GLY A 179 15.91 3.41 2.51
N ASN A 180 15.20 4.49 2.74
CA ASN A 180 15.24 5.18 4.01
C ASN A 180 14.33 4.46 5.00
N SER A 181 14.73 4.41 6.26
CA SER A 181 13.86 3.96 7.34
C SER A 181 12.75 4.98 7.56
N PRO A 182 11.48 4.58 7.58
CA PRO A 182 10.38 5.51 7.76
C PRO A 182 10.28 5.97 9.22
N ASN A 183 9.89 7.23 9.40
CA ASN A 183 9.42 7.70 10.69
C ASN A 183 8.00 7.21 10.93
N ILE A 184 7.72 6.55 12.05
CA ILE A 184 6.34 6.43 12.52
C ILE A 184 5.94 7.78 13.11
N SER A 185 4.95 8.42 12.51
CA SER A 185 4.26 9.56 13.10
C SER A 185 2.80 9.18 13.32
N THR A 186 2.34 9.20 14.56
CA THR A 186 0.93 9.04 14.91
C THR A 186 0.07 10.21 14.43
N LYS A 187 0.70 11.35 14.09
CA LYS A 187 0.04 12.49 13.45
C LYS A 187 0.24 12.40 11.95
N ALA A 188 -0.73 11.87 11.24
CA ALA A 188 -0.74 11.70 9.78
C ALA A 188 -0.35 12.95 8.97
N THR A 189 -0.46 14.14 9.55
CA THR A 189 -0.13 15.41 8.91
C THR A 189 1.37 15.71 8.80
N LYS A 190 2.24 14.92 9.44
CA LYS A 190 3.69 15.16 9.45
C LYS A 190 4.55 13.96 9.05
N ALA A 191 3.94 12.85 8.69
CA ALA A 191 4.67 11.71 8.15
C ALA A 191 5.30 12.07 6.80
N GLY A 192 6.59 11.89 6.67
CA GLY A 192 7.29 12.04 5.40
C GLY A 192 7.73 13.45 5.05
N GLN A 193 7.89 14.35 6.01
CA GLN A 193 8.49 15.65 5.74
C GLN A 193 9.99 15.51 5.50
N SER A 194 10.37 16.02 4.32
CA SER A 194 11.73 16.28 3.88
C SER A 194 12.74 15.17 4.16
N GLY A 195 12.65 14.12 3.43
CA GLY A 195 13.71 13.38 2.81
C GLY A 195 14.97 12.96 3.58
N THR A 196 15.20 13.42 4.79
CA THR A 196 16.37 13.01 5.55
C THR A 196 15.99 11.90 6.51
N ASP A 197 16.53 10.73 6.26
CA ASP A 197 16.49 9.64 7.22
C ASP A 197 17.32 10.01 8.44
N THR A 198 16.68 10.05 9.61
CA THR A 198 17.33 10.34 10.88
C THR A 198 17.48 9.09 11.74
N SER A 199 17.16 7.90 11.21
CA SER A 199 17.45 6.62 11.82
C SER A 199 18.95 6.27 11.70
N ASN A 200 19.41 5.28 12.46
CA ASN A 200 20.80 4.84 12.40
C ASN A 200 21.06 3.82 11.29
N VAL A 201 19.99 3.23 10.72
CA VAL A 201 20.06 2.21 9.68
C VAL A 201 19.11 2.47 8.54
N PHE A 202 19.54 2.11 7.34
CA PHE A 202 18.67 2.13 6.17
C PHE A 202 17.67 0.98 6.19
N LEU A 203 16.53 1.16 5.53
CA LEU A 203 15.66 0.06 5.16
C LEU A 203 16.40 -0.88 4.20
N VAL A 204 16.51 -2.14 4.59
CA VAL A 204 17.03 -3.23 3.76
C VAL A 204 15.96 -4.29 3.65
N GLY A 205 15.73 -4.82 2.47
CA GLY A 205 14.78 -5.91 2.30
C GLY A 205 14.93 -6.67 1.00
N GLY A 206 14.15 -7.72 0.89
CA GLY A 206 14.13 -8.55 -0.30
C GLY A 206 12.93 -9.48 -0.34
N ARG A 207 12.72 -10.05 -1.53
CA ARG A 207 11.72 -11.07 -1.81
C ARG A 207 12.31 -12.18 -2.67
N LEU A 208 11.96 -13.42 -2.33
CA LEU A 208 12.17 -14.59 -3.16
C LEU A 208 10.82 -15.17 -3.54
N GLY A 209 10.62 -15.47 -4.81
CA GLY A 209 9.40 -16.09 -5.33
C GLY A 209 9.72 -17.33 -6.15
N LEU A 210 8.87 -18.34 -6.03
CA LEU A 210 8.88 -19.53 -6.85
C LEU A 210 7.61 -19.54 -7.69
N ARG A 211 7.75 -19.74 -8.99
CA ARG A 211 6.64 -19.90 -9.93
C ARG A 211 6.76 -21.25 -10.62
N TYR A 212 5.71 -22.03 -10.50
CA TYR A 212 5.56 -23.30 -11.21
C TYR A 212 4.14 -23.38 -11.76
N GLU A 213 3.99 -23.49 -13.08
CA GLU A 213 2.70 -23.41 -13.76
C GLU A 213 1.84 -22.23 -13.25
N ASP A 214 0.66 -22.55 -12.72
CA ASP A 214 -0.34 -21.60 -12.22
C ASP A 214 -0.13 -21.22 -10.75
N VAL A 215 0.92 -21.72 -10.11
CA VAL A 215 1.23 -21.48 -8.69
C VAL A 215 2.41 -20.54 -8.53
N LYS A 216 2.27 -19.54 -7.68
CA LYS A 216 3.34 -18.64 -7.24
C LYS A 216 3.37 -18.62 -5.72
N ILE A 217 4.56 -18.80 -5.15
CA ILE A 217 4.79 -18.72 -3.70
C ILE A 217 5.90 -17.71 -3.48
N GLY A 218 5.74 -16.84 -2.51
CA GLY A 218 6.73 -15.82 -2.18
C GLY A 218 7.09 -15.80 -0.70
N PHE A 219 8.32 -15.40 -0.43
CA PHE A 219 8.84 -15.09 0.88
C PHE A 219 9.52 -13.73 0.84
N SER A 220 9.23 -12.87 1.82
CA SER A 220 9.75 -11.52 1.92
C SER A 220 10.27 -11.24 3.32
N ALA A 221 11.33 -10.45 3.42
CA ALA A 221 11.84 -9.97 4.69
C ALA A 221 12.34 -8.54 4.55
N THR A 222 12.16 -7.71 5.60
CA THR A 222 12.72 -6.36 5.68
C THR A 222 13.21 -6.07 7.08
N TYR A 223 14.25 -5.25 7.15
CA TYR A 223 14.74 -4.66 8.38
C TYR A 223 14.84 -3.15 8.20
N ASP A 224 14.35 -2.40 9.16
CA ASP A 224 14.52 -0.95 9.28
C ASP A 224 14.48 -0.52 10.75
N GLU A 225 14.70 0.75 10.99
CA GLU A 225 14.63 1.35 12.33
C GLU A 225 13.68 2.53 12.32
N LEU A 226 12.86 2.60 13.36
CA LEU A 226 12.00 3.74 13.60
C LEU A 226 12.71 4.73 14.50
N ASN A 227 12.71 6.01 14.11
CA ASN A 227 13.32 7.06 14.93
C ASN A 227 12.67 7.18 16.30
N LYS A 228 11.39 6.97 16.36
CA LYS A 228 10.61 6.89 17.60
C LYS A 228 9.26 6.26 17.35
N ILE A 229 8.81 5.49 18.30
CA ILE A 229 7.40 5.21 18.51
C ILE A 229 6.87 6.41 19.27
N ASN A 230 6.20 7.31 18.57
CA ASN A 230 5.47 8.38 19.22
C ASN A 230 4.26 7.78 19.88
N ASP A 231 4.24 8.00 21.17
CA ASP A 231 3.04 7.94 21.96
C ASP A 231 2.10 6.81 21.51
N PHE A 232 2.14 5.70 22.16
CA PHE A 232 0.86 5.18 22.61
C PHE A 232 0.16 6.40 23.15
N ASP A 233 -0.59 7.05 22.29
CA ASP A 233 -1.25 8.28 22.63
C ASP A 233 -1.95 7.98 23.95
N ALA A 234 -1.58 8.71 24.95
CA ALA A 234 -2.18 8.66 26.26
C ALA A 234 -3.69 8.91 26.26
N HIS A 235 -4.36 8.69 25.14
CA HIS A 235 -5.81 8.50 25.06
C HIS A 235 -6.27 7.38 25.97
N PHE A 236 -5.39 6.45 26.31
CA PHE A 236 -5.74 5.32 27.16
C PHE A 236 -5.18 5.38 28.57
N MET A 237 -4.15 6.17 28.82
CA MET A 237 -3.61 6.37 30.16
C MET A 237 -3.16 7.82 30.32
N ASN A 238 -3.65 8.46 31.35
CA ASN A 238 -3.29 9.84 31.78
C ASN A 238 -1.83 9.92 32.27
N THR A 239 -0.91 9.18 31.67
CA THR A 239 0.50 9.04 32.05
C THR A 239 1.42 9.75 31.08
N GLU A 240 2.57 10.18 31.59
CA GLU A 240 3.61 10.85 30.80
C GLU A 240 3.99 10.06 29.56
N LYS A 241 4.13 10.74 28.44
CA LYS A 241 4.39 10.22 27.10
C LYS A 241 5.60 9.29 27.05
N LEU A 242 5.37 8.00 26.92
CA LEU A 242 6.42 7.02 26.68
C LEU A 242 6.91 7.18 25.23
N THR A 243 8.08 7.75 25.06
CA THR A 243 8.73 7.84 23.74
C THR A 243 9.87 6.82 23.69
N VAL A 244 9.69 5.76 22.92
CA VAL A 244 10.78 4.81 22.62
C VAL A 244 11.47 5.28 21.34
N LYS A 245 12.79 5.47 21.39
CA LYS A 245 13.61 5.95 20.27
C LYS A 245 14.42 4.80 19.68
N ASN A 246 14.74 4.92 18.37
CA ASN A 246 15.60 4.00 17.64
C ASN A 246 15.14 2.56 17.80
N VAL A 247 13.93 2.28 17.32
CA VAL A 247 13.28 0.98 17.46
C VAL A 247 13.55 0.13 16.23
N PRO A 248 14.38 -0.91 16.35
CA PRO A 248 14.54 -1.90 15.28
C PRO A 248 13.21 -2.58 14.96
N ARG A 249 12.92 -2.69 13.67
CA ARG A 249 11.71 -3.33 13.18
C ARG A 249 12.07 -4.36 12.11
N PHE A 250 11.57 -5.57 12.29
CA PHE A 250 11.73 -6.65 11.35
C PHE A 250 10.37 -7.13 10.83
N ARG A 251 10.22 -7.25 9.52
CA ARG A 251 9.02 -7.78 8.87
C ARG A 251 9.35 -9.07 8.14
N ILE A 252 8.46 -10.04 8.27
CA ILE A 252 8.46 -11.27 7.49
C ILE A 252 7.12 -11.36 6.78
N GLY A 253 7.16 -11.68 5.50
CA GLY A 253 5.99 -11.86 4.66
C GLY A 253 6.03 -13.18 3.89
N HIS A 254 4.86 -13.77 3.73
CA HIS A 254 4.64 -14.94 2.87
C HIS A 254 3.45 -14.65 1.97
N ASP A 255 3.53 -15.10 0.72
CA ASP A 255 2.42 -14.96 -0.23
C ASP A 255 2.27 -16.22 -1.09
N ILE A 256 1.02 -16.48 -1.49
CA ILE A 256 0.69 -17.54 -2.43
C ILE A 256 -0.40 -17.05 -3.38
N LEU A 257 -0.22 -17.35 -4.67
CA LEU A 257 -1.22 -17.15 -5.71
C LEU A 257 -1.37 -18.43 -6.50
N MET A 258 -2.61 -18.76 -6.81
CA MET A 258 -2.97 -19.90 -7.64
C MET A 258 -4.09 -19.48 -8.59
N ASP A 259 -3.88 -19.68 -9.89
CA ASP A 259 -4.90 -19.46 -10.91
C ASP A 259 -5.15 -20.78 -11.63
N PHE A 260 -6.26 -21.42 -11.35
CA PHE A 260 -6.62 -22.71 -11.95
C PHE A 260 -7.94 -22.60 -12.70
N LYS A 261 -7.86 -22.55 -14.04
CA LYS A 261 -9.03 -22.39 -14.93
C LYS A 261 -9.87 -21.14 -14.54
N LYS A 262 -11.04 -21.39 -13.96
CA LYS A 262 -11.97 -20.34 -13.51
C LYS A 262 -11.79 -19.94 -12.03
N PHE A 263 -11.00 -20.69 -11.28
CA PHE A 263 -10.74 -20.43 -9.87
C PHE A 263 -9.44 -19.67 -9.69
N SER A 264 -9.44 -18.71 -8.79
CA SER A 264 -8.25 -18.04 -8.31
C SER A 264 -8.20 -18.12 -6.78
N PHE A 265 -6.99 -18.22 -6.26
CA PHE A 265 -6.72 -18.14 -4.83
C PHE A 265 -5.53 -17.23 -4.61
N SER A 266 -5.66 -16.31 -3.66
CA SER A 266 -4.55 -15.48 -3.21
C SER A 266 -4.57 -15.35 -1.69
N ALA A 267 -3.42 -15.45 -1.06
CA ALA A 267 -3.29 -15.24 0.37
C ALA A 267 -1.93 -14.60 0.69
N GLU A 268 -1.89 -13.79 1.74
CA GLU A 268 -0.67 -13.25 2.32
C GLU A 268 -0.72 -13.27 3.83
N TYR A 269 0.44 -13.46 4.42
CA TYR A 269 0.68 -13.31 5.84
C TYR A 269 1.87 -12.38 6.06
N ILE A 270 1.76 -11.48 7.03
CA ILE A 270 2.83 -10.57 7.43
C ILE A 270 2.93 -10.58 8.95
N LYS A 271 4.14 -10.71 9.46
CA LYS A 271 4.46 -10.49 10.86
C LYS A 271 5.47 -9.37 10.99
N VAL A 272 5.20 -8.43 11.91
CA VAL A 272 6.07 -7.30 12.23
C VAL A 272 6.51 -7.43 13.69
N LEU A 273 7.80 -7.44 13.90
CA LEU A 273 8.43 -7.54 15.21
C LEU A 273 9.19 -6.24 15.49
N TYR A 274 9.06 -5.73 16.71
CA TYR A 274 9.75 -4.54 17.19
C TYR A 274 10.65 -4.90 18.36
N ASN A 275 11.86 -4.35 18.38
CA ASN A 275 12.75 -4.47 19.55
C ASN A 275 12.76 -3.15 20.30
N THR A 276 12.08 -3.11 21.42
CA THR A 276 11.85 -1.90 22.25
C THR A 276 12.60 -1.95 23.58
N ASP A 277 13.67 -2.75 23.68
CA ASP A 277 14.49 -2.91 24.90
C ASP A 277 13.64 -3.28 26.15
N ASN A 278 12.63 -4.12 25.99
CA ASN A 278 11.72 -4.62 27.03
C ASN A 278 10.83 -3.54 27.70
N VAL A 279 10.76 -2.34 27.18
CA VAL A 279 9.82 -1.31 27.69
C VAL A 279 8.39 -1.62 27.23
N VAL A 280 8.26 -2.00 25.97
CA VAL A 280 7.00 -2.42 25.36
C VAL A 280 7.31 -3.62 24.47
N ASP A 281 6.65 -4.73 24.69
CA ASP A 281 6.66 -5.83 23.72
C ASP A 281 5.52 -5.62 22.73
N LEU A 282 5.87 -5.32 21.48
CA LEU A 282 4.94 -5.02 20.40
C LEU A 282 5.14 -6.00 19.26
N ASP A 283 4.09 -6.69 18.88
CA ASP A 283 4.06 -7.42 17.62
C ASP A 283 2.74 -7.16 16.88
N LYS A 284 2.84 -7.20 15.54
CA LYS A 284 1.69 -7.05 14.67
C LYS A 284 1.64 -8.19 13.68
N GLN A 285 0.43 -8.66 13.40
CA GLN A 285 0.18 -9.71 12.42
C GLN A 285 -0.91 -9.27 11.46
N PHE A 286 -0.75 -9.64 10.21
CA PHE A 286 -1.73 -9.43 9.16
C PHE A 286 -1.88 -10.70 8.35
N PHE A 287 -3.12 -11.00 8.00
CA PHE A 287 -3.47 -12.10 7.14
C PHE A 287 -4.59 -11.69 6.18
N TYR A 288 -4.51 -12.09 4.94
CA TYR A 288 -5.69 -12.17 4.10
C TYR A 288 -5.68 -13.44 3.25
N ALA A 289 -6.89 -13.87 2.89
CA ALA A 289 -7.10 -14.89 1.87
C ALA A 289 -8.31 -14.52 1.02
N THR A 290 -8.21 -14.74 -0.28
CA THR A 290 -9.29 -14.53 -1.25
C THR A 290 -9.44 -15.78 -2.11
N ILE A 291 -10.68 -16.25 -2.25
CA ILE A 291 -11.06 -17.24 -3.23
C ILE A 291 -11.94 -16.55 -4.26
N GLY A 292 -11.56 -16.62 -5.53
CA GLY A 292 -12.26 -16.00 -6.64
C GLY A 292 -12.77 -17.05 -7.63
N TYR A 293 -13.87 -16.72 -8.31
CA TYR A 293 -14.44 -17.53 -9.37
C TYR A 293 -14.86 -16.66 -10.55
N ARG A 294 -14.37 -16.99 -11.74
CA ARG A 294 -14.75 -16.36 -13.00
C ARG A 294 -16.00 -17.01 -13.55
N VAL A 295 -17.14 -16.38 -13.32
CA VAL A 295 -18.46 -16.85 -13.76
C VAL A 295 -18.57 -16.81 -15.29
N SER A 296 -18.16 -15.69 -15.90
CA SER A 296 -18.02 -15.47 -17.34
C SER A 296 -16.68 -14.81 -17.65
N GLU A 297 -16.41 -14.49 -18.91
CA GLU A 297 -15.22 -13.73 -19.31
C GLU A 297 -15.16 -12.36 -18.62
N ASP A 298 -16.32 -11.73 -18.46
CA ASP A 298 -16.43 -10.38 -17.92
C ASP A 298 -16.76 -10.33 -16.43
N LEU A 299 -17.30 -11.42 -15.82
CA LEU A 299 -17.78 -11.42 -14.43
C LEU A 299 -16.87 -12.27 -13.54
N PHE A 300 -16.23 -11.62 -12.59
CA PHE A 300 -15.46 -12.22 -11.52
C PHE A 300 -16.16 -11.99 -10.18
N THR A 301 -16.31 -13.04 -9.37
CA THR A 301 -16.85 -12.99 -8.01
C THR A 301 -15.84 -13.51 -7.02
N TYR A 302 -15.89 -13.05 -5.77
CA TYR A 302 -14.94 -13.48 -4.75
C TYR A 302 -15.53 -13.46 -3.35
N PHE A 303 -14.94 -14.28 -2.49
CA PHE A 303 -15.01 -14.20 -1.04
C PHE A 303 -13.60 -13.94 -0.49
N SER A 304 -13.49 -13.03 0.46
CA SER A 304 -12.23 -12.71 1.12
C SER A 304 -12.39 -12.64 2.63
N LEU A 305 -11.32 -12.99 3.33
CA LEU A 305 -11.15 -12.79 4.76
C LEU A 305 -9.88 -11.96 5.00
N TYR A 306 -10.02 -10.82 5.67
CA TYR A 306 -8.90 -10.00 6.13
C TYR A 306 -8.85 -10.04 7.65
N SER A 307 -7.65 -10.11 8.21
CA SER A 307 -7.46 -10.07 9.66
C SER A 307 -6.16 -9.35 10.00
N THR A 308 -6.21 -8.53 11.05
CA THR A 308 -5.04 -7.93 11.69
C THR A 308 -5.12 -8.15 13.18
N GLN A 309 -3.96 -8.29 13.80
CA GLN A 309 -3.82 -8.37 15.24
C GLN A 309 -2.60 -7.56 15.67
N GLU A 310 -2.78 -6.73 16.70
CA GLU A 310 -1.72 -5.97 17.34
C GLU A 310 -1.70 -6.32 18.82
N ASN A 311 -0.55 -6.77 19.31
CA ASN A 311 -0.34 -7.13 20.71
C ASN A 311 0.61 -6.11 21.33
N TYR A 312 0.18 -5.54 22.46
CA TYR A 312 0.92 -4.58 23.24
C TYR A 312 1.08 -5.08 24.66
N ASN A 313 2.31 -5.38 25.06
CA ASN A 313 2.65 -5.76 26.42
C ASN A 313 3.53 -4.68 27.05
N PHE A 314 3.02 -3.98 28.04
CA PHE A 314 3.76 -2.93 28.75
C PHE A 314 4.37 -3.50 30.03
N SER A 315 5.69 -3.42 30.14
CA SER A 315 6.43 -3.77 31.36
C SER A 315 6.79 -2.51 32.12
N ILE A 316 5.79 -1.81 32.69
CA ILE A 316 6.02 -0.62 33.51
C ILE A 316 5.93 -1.05 34.98
N PRO A 317 7.01 -0.89 35.79
CA PRO A 317 7.03 -1.37 37.20
C PRO A 317 5.89 -0.86 38.08
N GLU A 318 5.32 0.31 37.74
CA GLU A 318 4.26 0.94 38.55
C GLU A 318 2.84 0.57 38.08
N LEU A 319 2.65 -0.06 36.92
CA LEU A 319 1.35 -0.31 36.26
C LEU A 319 0.99 -1.79 36.10
N ASN A 320 1.60 -2.71 36.84
CA ASN A 320 1.30 -4.16 36.77
C ASN A 320 1.08 -4.60 35.32
N ASN A 321 2.10 -5.12 34.66
CA ASN A 321 2.10 -5.73 33.31
C ASN A 321 0.76 -5.62 32.57
N TYR A 322 0.55 -4.52 31.84
CA TYR A 322 -0.69 -4.28 31.09
C TYR A 322 -0.55 -4.88 29.71
N ASN A 323 -1.42 -5.81 29.37
CA ASN A 323 -1.47 -6.44 28.05
C ASN A 323 -2.76 -6.01 27.33
N THR A 324 -2.62 -5.49 26.14
CA THR A 324 -3.73 -5.11 25.26
C THR A 324 -3.58 -5.78 23.91
N GLU A 325 -4.66 -6.32 23.41
CA GLU A 325 -4.76 -6.87 22.05
C GLU A 325 -5.86 -6.14 21.29
N VAL A 326 -5.53 -5.65 20.10
CA VAL A 326 -6.49 -5.09 19.16
C VAL A 326 -6.53 -6.01 17.95
N SER A 327 -7.71 -6.51 17.60
CA SER A 327 -7.90 -7.31 16.41
C SER A 327 -9.00 -6.77 15.53
N VAL A 328 -8.80 -6.83 14.20
CA VAL A 328 -9.79 -6.47 13.21
C VAL A 328 -9.96 -7.64 12.26
N THR A 329 -11.21 -8.07 12.06
CA THR A 329 -11.55 -9.16 11.15
C THR A 329 -12.62 -8.69 10.17
N ILE A 330 -12.38 -8.90 8.86
CA ILE A 330 -13.27 -8.44 7.79
C ILE A 330 -13.53 -9.58 6.80
N PRO A 331 -14.55 -10.41 7.06
CA PRO A 331 -15.12 -11.24 6.00
C PRO A 331 -15.85 -10.35 4.98
N ASN A 332 -15.61 -10.59 3.70
CA ASN A 332 -16.25 -9.82 2.65
C ASN A 332 -16.51 -10.64 1.39
N VAL A 333 -17.52 -10.24 0.64
CA VAL A 333 -17.88 -10.79 -0.66
C VAL A 333 -18.00 -9.67 -1.67
N GLY A 334 -17.68 -9.94 -2.90
CA GLY A 334 -17.82 -8.95 -3.93
C GLY A 334 -17.78 -9.52 -5.34
N PHE A 335 -17.93 -8.60 -6.28
CA PHE A 335 -17.79 -8.88 -7.69
C PHE A 335 -17.09 -7.74 -8.44
N SER A 336 -16.54 -8.08 -9.57
CA SER A 336 -16.01 -7.16 -10.56
C SER A 336 -16.53 -7.56 -11.94
N TYR A 337 -17.17 -6.62 -12.64
CA TYR A 337 -17.74 -6.81 -13.96
C TYR A 337 -17.08 -5.87 -14.97
N ASP A 338 -16.48 -6.44 -16.01
CA ASP A 338 -15.84 -5.70 -17.10
C ASP A 338 -16.92 -5.29 -18.11
N ILE A 339 -17.34 -4.01 -18.09
CA ILE A 339 -18.28 -3.46 -19.09
C ILE A 339 -17.60 -3.45 -20.46
N ASN A 340 -16.32 -3.14 -20.47
CA ASN A 340 -15.41 -3.23 -21.62
C ASN A 340 -13.96 -3.18 -21.09
N ASP A 341 -12.97 -3.19 -22.00
CA ASP A 341 -11.54 -3.19 -21.66
C ASP A 341 -11.08 -1.99 -20.81
N ARG A 342 -11.90 -0.94 -20.72
CA ARG A 342 -11.54 0.31 -20.04
C ARG A 342 -12.44 0.65 -18.87
N ILE A 343 -13.58 0.00 -18.71
CA ILE A 343 -14.56 0.32 -17.67
C ILE A 343 -14.94 -0.92 -16.89
N LYS A 344 -14.78 -0.86 -15.59
CA LYS A 344 -15.04 -1.95 -14.66
C LYS A 344 -16.02 -1.49 -13.58
N LEU A 345 -17.11 -2.22 -13.38
CA LEU A 345 -18.07 -2.04 -12.31
C LEU A 345 -17.73 -3.01 -11.18
N LYS A 346 -17.79 -2.55 -9.93
CA LYS A 346 -17.50 -3.36 -8.75
C LYS A 346 -18.59 -3.21 -7.71
N GLY A 347 -18.85 -4.28 -6.98
CA GLY A 347 -19.68 -4.28 -5.78
C GLY A 347 -19.02 -5.08 -4.67
N GLN A 348 -19.12 -4.62 -3.43
CA GLN A 348 -18.55 -5.28 -2.27
C GLN A 348 -19.45 -5.10 -1.05
N PHE A 349 -19.64 -6.17 -0.32
CA PHE A 349 -20.21 -6.17 1.02
C PHE A 349 -19.15 -6.70 1.99
N ALA A 350 -18.96 -6.02 3.10
CA ALA A 350 -18.01 -6.40 4.14
C ALA A 350 -18.63 -6.22 5.53
N ARG A 351 -18.31 -7.13 6.43
CA ARG A 351 -18.56 -6.99 7.86
C ARG A 351 -17.24 -6.70 8.55
N VAL A 352 -17.17 -5.65 9.33
CA VAL A 352 -15.99 -5.24 10.08
C VAL A 352 -16.24 -5.51 11.56
N ASP A 353 -15.48 -6.44 12.12
CA ASP A 353 -15.45 -6.75 13.54
C ASP A 353 -14.13 -6.22 14.13
N ILE A 354 -14.23 -5.28 15.08
CA ILE A 354 -13.09 -4.76 15.84
C ILE A 354 -13.26 -5.23 17.26
N ASP A 355 -12.30 -5.99 17.76
CA ASP A 355 -12.24 -6.48 19.14
C ASP A 355 -11.03 -5.90 19.84
N VAL A 356 -11.26 -5.36 21.04
CA VAL A 356 -10.21 -4.76 21.89
C VAL A 356 -10.26 -5.41 23.24
N LYS A 357 -9.23 -6.19 23.58
CA LYS A 357 -9.14 -6.86 24.88
C LYS A 357 -8.46 -5.97 25.91
N ASN A 358 -8.93 -6.05 27.13
CA ASN A 358 -8.37 -5.34 28.29
C ASN A 358 -8.40 -3.81 28.20
N MET A 359 -9.29 -3.25 27.39
CA MET A 359 -9.59 -1.81 27.36
C MET A 359 -11.06 -1.56 27.65
N VAL A 360 -11.38 -0.32 28.04
CA VAL A 360 -12.76 0.14 28.29
C VAL A 360 -13.58 0.30 27.00
N MET A 361 -12.92 0.14 25.83
CA MET A 361 -13.60 0.25 24.53
C MET A 361 -14.42 -1.01 24.25
N GLU A 362 -15.67 -0.81 23.89
CA GLU A 362 -16.54 -1.89 23.41
C GLU A 362 -16.16 -2.31 22.00
N SER A 363 -16.35 -3.61 21.70
CA SER A 363 -16.17 -4.15 20.35
C SER A 363 -17.09 -3.43 19.35
N VAL A 364 -16.56 -3.00 18.23
CA VAL A 364 -17.30 -2.27 17.21
C VAL A 364 -17.66 -3.20 16.05
N LEU A 365 -18.95 -3.30 15.76
CA LEU A 365 -19.46 -4.02 14.60
C LEU A 365 -20.01 -3.04 13.57
N THR A 366 -19.49 -3.11 12.35
CA THR A 366 -19.90 -2.24 11.25
C THR A 366 -20.10 -3.06 9.98
N PHE A 367 -21.15 -2.73 9.21
CA PHE A 367 -21.37 -3.30 7.89
C PHE A 367 -21.07 -2.27 6.81
N TYR A 368 -20.37 -2.71 5.78
CA TYR A 368 -19.97 -1.93 4.62
C TYR A 368 -20.68 -2.42 3.36
N TYR A 369 -21.34 -1.50 2.66
CA TYR A 369 -21.85 -1.70 1.31
C TYR A 369 -21.13 -0.71 0.40
N ALA A 370 -20.47 -1.23 -0.62
CA ALA A 370 -19.71 -0.38 -1.52
C ALA A 370 -20.02 -0.75 -2.98
N ALA A 371 -20.11 0.28 -3.82
CA ALA A 371 -20.17 0.16 -5.27
C ALA A 371 -19.16 1.13 -5.88
N ALA A 372 -18.51 0.72 -6.98
CA ALA A 372 -17.50 1.56 -7.63
C ALA A 372 -17.49 1.36 -9.14
N ILE A 373 -17.06 2.41 -9.85
CA ILE A 373 -16.68 2.38 -11.26
C ILE A 373 -15.21 2.73 -11.35
N SER A 374 -14.45 1.85 -12.01
CA SER A 374 -13.06 2.08 -12.36
C SER A 374 -12.94 2.34 -13.87
N VAL A 375 -12.17 3.34 -14.24
CA VAL A 375 -11.94 3.74 -15.64
C VAL A 375 -10.44 3.77 -15.92
N PHE A 376 -10.04 3.20 -17.05
CA PHE A 376 -8.67 3.12 -17.54
C PHE A 376 -8.53 3.93 -18.85
N PHE A 377 -7.47 4.71 -18.99
CA PHE A 377 -7.23 5.58 -20.16
C PHE A 377 -5.78 5.67 -20.56
#